data_0842c0d56e7003f09ed79c96bd3876a5
#
_entry.id   0842c0d56e7003f09ed79c96bd3876a5
#
_cell.length_a   1.000
_cell.length_b   1.000
_cell.length_c   1.000
_cell.angle_alpha   90.00
_cell.angle_beta   90.00
_cell.angle_gamma   90.00
#
_symmetry.space_group_name_H-M   'P 1'
#
loop_
_entity.id
_entity.type
_entity.pdbx_description
1 polymer ?
#
loop_
_entity_poly.entity_id
_entity_poly.type
_entity_poly.pdbx_seq_one_letter_code
_entity_poly.pdbx_strand_id
1 'polypeptide(L)'
;MGCFAKIAAQAGILAFLQFGKTITESKKEPIKLLKLLDIFASLNKLRLDFNRLFGGAACIEIQNLTRDLIKRVIDGAAEIFWEIFVQVELQRQSPPPQDGSIPKVVSSITDYCNKLLGDDYRPILTQVLVIHQSWKHKKFQEMILVNEVSKIIKAVDLNLDTWMKAYGDTTLSCLFAMNCHWHLYKDLKGTKLGELMGDSWLKEHEQYKEYYSAIFFRESWAKLPVHLSREGLIMFSGGRASARDLVKKRLKTFNEAFDEMYRKQSGWVIPERDLREKTCQLIVQTVLPVYRSYMQTYGPLVEQDASSSKYAKYTVQGLEQMLLSLFLPRRERYGSFKGRPTGSKIDNGVDLRRTASAVA
;
A
#
# COMPACT_ATOMS: atom_id res chain seq x y z
N MET A 1 15.48 51.06 25.86
CA MET A 1 15.71 49.89 24.98
C MET A 1 16.73 48.89 25.60
N GLY A 2 17.91 49.33 26.12
CA GLY A 2 18.91 48.42 26.68
C GLY A 2 18.48 47.58 27.89
N CYS A 3 17.62 48.11 28.78
CA CYS A 3 17.09 47.34 29.91
C CYS A 3 16.13 46.24 29.46
N PHE A 4 15.26 46.51 28.46
CA PHE A 4 14.32 45.52 27.93
C PHE A 4 15.08 44.33 27.25
N ALA A 5 16.11 44.60 26.46
CA ALA A 5 16.91 43.58 25.84
C ALA A 5 17.60 42.66 26.87
N LYS A 6 18.16 43.22 27.97
CA LYS A 6 18.71 42.44 29.07
C LYS A 6 17.67 41.58 29.79
N ILE A 7 16.49 42.14 30.08
CA ILE A 7 15.37 41.42 30.68
C ILE A 7 14.91 40.28 29.78
N ALA A 8 14.73 40.55 28.48
CA ALA A 8 14.29 39.52 27.50
C ALA A 8 15.35 38.40 27.34
N ALA A 9 16.65 38.74 27.33
CA ALA A 9 17.71 37.75 27.30
C ALA A 9 17.72 36.90 28.58
N GLN A 10 17.56 37.51 29.74
CA GLN A 10 17.47 36.82 31.04
C GLN A 10 16.16 36.01 31.17
N ALA A 11 15.08 36.44 30.54
CA ALA A 11 13.77 35.76 30.52
C ALA A 11 13.74 34.52 29.60
N GLY A 12 14.86 34.07 29.04
CA GLY A 12 14.98 32.82 28.34
C GLY A 12 14.86 32.86 26.82
N ILE A 13 14.80 34.07 26.18
CA ILE A 13 14.74 34.16 24.70
C ILE A 13 15.97 33.50 24.03
N LEU A 14 17.16 33.67 24.65
CA LEU A 14 18.40 33.04 24.16
C LEU A 14 18.33 31.51 24.26
N ALA A 15 17.78 30.98 25.37
CA ALA A 15 17.55 29.55 25.54
C ALA A 15 16.56 29.01 24.51
N PHE A 16 15.48 29.78 24.22
CA PHE A 16 14.52 29.43 23.19
C PHE A 16 15.16 29.36 21.80
N LEU A 17 15.95 30.36 21.43
CA LEU A 17 16.67 30.36 20.15
C LEU A 17 17.69 29.23 20.04
N GLN A 18 18.40 28.91 21.13
CA GLN A 18 19.30 27.77 21.20
C GLN A 18 18.56 26.44 21.08
N PHE A 19 17.41 26.28 21.73
CA PHE A 19 16.54 25.11 21.54
C PHE A 19 16.08 24.95 20.09
N GLY A 20 15.65 26.05 19.45
CA GLY A 20 15.33 26.05 18.02
C GLY A 20 16.49 25.56 17.14
N LYS A 21 17.71 26.01 17.46
CA LYS A 21 18.93 25.52 16.78
C LYS A 21 19.12 24.02 16.94
N THR A 22 19.00 23.49 18.16
CA THR A 22 19.12 22.05 18.43
C THR A 22 18.10 21.24 17.64
N ILE A 23 16.84 21.71 17.51
CA ILE A 23 15.85 21.06 16.66
C ILE A 23 16.30 20.98 15.21
N THR A 24 16.88 22.07 14.66
CA THR A 24 17.35 22.06 13.26
C THR A 24 18.49 21.07 13.02
N GLU A 25 19.32 20.80 14.04
CA GLU A 25 20.47 19.90 13.98
C GLU A 25 20.10 18.41 14.20
N SER A 26 18.88 18.11 14.68
CA SER A 26 18.41 16.73 14.88
C SER A 26 18.27 15.97 13.55
N LYS A 27 18.12 14.63 13.62
CA LYS A 27 18.03 13.74 12.45
C LYS A 27 17.05 14.23 11.38
N LYS A 28 17.44 14.13 10.11
CA LYS A 28 16.63 14.52 8.97
C LYS A 28 15.64 13.40 8.65
N GLU A 29 14.38 13.59 9.02
CA GLU A 29 13.28 12.68 8.75
C GLU A 29 12.13 13.44 8.06
N PRO A 30 11.32 12.81 7.20
CA PRO A 30 10.23 13.49 6.49
C PRO A 30 9.27 14.25 7.42
N ILE A 31 8.94 13.69 8.58
CA ILE A 31 8.05 14.34 9.57
C ILE A 31 8.65 15.65 10.12
N LYS A 32 9.98 15.78 10.12
CA LYS A 32 10.66 16.99 10.54
C LYS A 32 10.43 18.14 9.57
N LEU A 33 10.27 17.86 8.27
CA LEU A 33 9.97 18.92 7.29
C LEU A 33 8.72 19.70 7.69
N LEU A 34 7.61 19.02 8.02
CA LEU A 34 6.37 19.68 8.42
C LEU A 34 6.57 20.57 9.65
N LYS A 35 7.32 20.06 10.65
CA LYS A 35 7.65 20.84 11.86
C LYS A 35 8.52 22.08 11.53
N LEU A 36 9.48 21.96 10.62
CA LEU A 36 10.28 23.10 10.19
C LEU A 36 9.46 24.15 9.44
N LEU A 37 8.49 23.70 8.63
CA LEU A 37 7.55 24.60 7.97
C LEU A 37 6.66 25.34 8.97
N ASP A 38 6.16 24.67 10.01
CA ASP A 38 5.40 25.28 11.10
C ASP A 38 6.23 26.33 11.88
N ILE A 39 7.51 26.01 12.16
CA ILE A 39 8.44 26.94 12.80
C ILE A 39 8.68 28.16 11.88
N PHE A 40 8.92 27.94 10.59
CA PHE A 40 9.13 29.03 9.65
C PHE A 40 7.89 29.94 9.56
N ALA A 41 6.70 29.35 9.43
CA ALA A 41 5.45 30.12 9.39
C ALA A 41 5.25 30.98 10.65
N SER A 42 5.53 30.40 11.83
CA SER A 42 5.44 31.12 13.11
C SER A 42 6.45 32.25 13.21
N LEU A 43 7.71 32.02 12.84
CA LEU A 43 8.75 33.05 12.83
C LEU A 43 8.43 34.17 11.82
N ASN A 44 7.92 33.82 10.65
CA ASN A 44 7.54 34.78 9.63
C ASN A 44 6.35 35.68 10.08
N LYS A 45 5.37 35.11 10.76
CA LYS A 45 4.23 35.83 11.35
C LYS A 45 4.68 36.82 12.41
N LEU A 46 5.64 36.43 13.24
CA LEU A 46 6.15 37.27 14.33
C LEU A 46 7.21 38.28 13.86
N ARG A 47 7.66 38.28 12.61
CA ARG A 47 8.77 39.08 12.10
C ARG A 47 8.63 40.56 12.34
N LEU A 48 7.45 41.14 12.13
CA LEU A 48 7.24 42.59 12.33
C LEU A 48 7.29 42.99 13.80
N ASP A 49 6.66 42.20 14.68
CA ASP A 49 6.68 42.46 16.13
C ASP A 49 8.08 42.24 16.69
N PHE A 50 8.79 41.25 16.21
CA PHE A 50 10.17 40.97 16.59
C PHE A 50 11.09 42.15 16.22
N ASN A 51 11.00 42.66 15.00
CA ASN A 51 11.77 43.83 14.56
C ASN A 51 11.44 45.08 15.37
N ARG A 52 10.17 45.29 15.74
CA ARG A 52 9.75 46.39 16.57
C ARG A 52 10.34 46.31 17.99
N LEU A 53 10.35 45.14 18.59
CA LEU A 53 10.81 44.93 19.96
C LEU A 53 12.35 44.82 20.06
N PHE A 54 13.00 44.22 19.10
CA PHE A 54 14.42 43.89 19.11
C PHE A 54 15.24 44.58 18.01
N GLY A 55 14.69 45.56 17.28
CA GLY A 55 15.34 46.26 16.16
C GLY A 55 16.48 47.20 16.55
N GLY A 56 16.69 47.49 17.86
CA GLY A 56 17.74 48.40 18.33
C GLY A 56 19.12 47.74 18.42
N ALA A 57 20.19 48.59 18.39
CA ALA A 57 21.56 48.12 18.46
C ALA A 57 21.88 47.28 19.73
N ALA A 58 21.17 47.55 20.86
CA ALA A 58 21.33 46.77 22.08
C ALA A 58 20.85 45.31 21.99
N CYS A 59 20.13 44.95 20.91
CA CYS A 59 19.55 43.60 20.68
C CYS A 59 20.23 42.87 19.55
N ILE A 60 21.43 43.26 19.11
CA ILE A 60 22.14 42.72 17.93
C ILE A 60 22.40 41.22 18.04
N GLU A 61 22.67 40.71 19.23
CA GLU A 61 22.87 39.28 19.49
C GLU A 61 21.53 38.50 19.21
N ILE A 62 20.40 38.99 19.75
CA ILE A 62 19.10 38.38 19.54
C ILE A 62 18.74 38.39 18.05
N GLN A 63 18.99 39.49 17.35
CA GLN A 63 18.75 39.61 15.90
C GLN A 63 19.56 38.62 15.10
N ASN A 64 20.88 38.45 15.43
CA ASN A 64 21.76 37.53 14.74
C ASN A 64 21.33 36.09 14.97
N LEU A 65 21.07 35.68 16.22
CA LEU A 65 20.61 34.34 16.54
C LEU A 65 19.26 34.00 15.85
N THR A 66 18.35 34.97 15.78
CA THR A 66 17.07 34.79 15.07
C THR A 66 17.28 34.61 13.57
N ARG A 67 18.16 35.43 12.96
CA ARG A 67 18.50 35.30 11.55
C ARG A 67 19.14 33.95 11.23
N ASP A 68 20.06 33.52 12.09
CA ASP A 68 20.70 32.21 11.96
C ASP A 68 19.69 31.06 12.12
N LEU A 69 18.75 31.16 13.06
CA LEU A 69 17.69 30.17 13.24
C LEU A 69 16.81 30.09 12.00
N ILE A 70 16.34 31.23 11.47
CA ILE A 70 15.51 31.26 10.24
C ILE A 70 16.26 30.62 9.07
N LYS A 71 17.55 30.95 8.90
CA LYS A 71 18.38 30.36 7.85
C LYS A 71 18.48 28.85 7.99
N ARG A 72 18.77 28.32 9.18
CA ARG A 72 18.86 26.88 9.47
C ARG A 72 17.52 26.16 9.23
N VAL A 73 16.40 26.80 9.58
CA VAL A 73 15.05 26.23 9.34
C VAL A 73 14.79 26.11 7.84
N ILE A 74 15.12 27.13 7.06
CA ILE A 74 14.96 27.14 5.59
C ILE A 74 15.88 26.10 4.94
N ASP A 75 17.18 26.10 5.30
CA ASP A 75 18.14 25.13 4.77
C ASP A 75 17.70 23.70 5.10
N GLY A 76 17.37 23.42 6.37
CA GLY A 76 16.94 22.10 6.81
C GLY A 76 15.65 21.62 6.14
N ALA A 77 14.67 22.52 5.97
CA ALA A 77 13.42 22.19 5.28
C ALA A 77 13.66 21.89 3.79
N ALA A 78 14.42 22.72 3.11
CA ALA A 78 14.76 22.52 1.70
C ALA A 78 15.56 21.21 1.49
N GLU A 79 16.57 20.93 2.32
CA GLU A 79 17.37 19.71 2.23
C GLU A 79 16.52 18.45 2.41
N ILE A 80 15.62 18.42 3.42
CA ILE A 80 14.73 17.28 3.64
C ILE A 80 13.78 17.10 2.45
N PHE A 81 13.25 18.20 1.90
CA PHE A 81 12.38 18.12 0.73
C PHE A 81 13.09 17.52 -0.49
N TRP A 82 14.31 17.95 -0.79
CA TRP A 82 15.10 17.40 -1.91
C TRP A 82 15.50 15.94 -1.70
N GLU A 83 15.70 15.55 -0.45
CA GLU A 83 16.05 14.17 -0.08
C GLU A 83 14.91 13.17 -0.38
N ILE A 84 13.64 13.62 -0.38
CA ILE A 84 12.48 12.73 -0.67
C ILE A 84 12.64 12.03 -2.02
N PHE A 85 13.00 12.77 -3.06
CA PHE A 85 13.20 12.20 -4.40
C PHE A 85 14.30 11.12 -4.40
N VAL A 86 15.43 11.40 -3.76
CA VAL A 86 16.56 10.47 -3.66
C VAL A 86 16.15 9.20 -2.92
N GLN A 87 15.41 9.34 -1.82
CA GLN A 87 14.92 8.21 -1.04
C GLN A 87 13.93 7.35 -1.83
N VAL A 88 13.07 7.94 -2.65
CA VAL A 88 12.17 7.19 -3.54
C VAL A 88 12.96 6.42 -4.61
N GLU A 89 13.98 7.03 -5.20
CA GLU A 89 14.83 6.35 -6.19
C GLU A 89 15.62 5.18 -5.59
N LEU A 90 16.15 5.32 -4.37
CA LEU A 90 16.84 4.25 -3.66
C LEU A 90 15.95 3.04 -3.39
N GLN A 91 14.65 3.25 -3.16
CA GLN A 91 13.70 2.16 -2.95
C GLN A 91 13.51 1.28 -4.21
N ARG A 92 13.86 1.76 -5.40
CA ARG A 92 13.77 0.99 -6.66
C ARG A 92 14.52 -0.34 -6.59
N GLN A 93 15.64 -0.38 -5.85
CA GLN A 93 16.46 -1.58 -5.68
C GLN A 93 15.94 -2.54 -4.61
N SER A 94 14.95 -2.14 -3.83
CA SER A 94 14.34 -2.99 -2.81
C SER A 94 13.46 -4.07 -3.46
N PRO A 95 13.39 -5.28 -2.90
CA PRO A 95 12.51 -6.32 -3.42
C PRO A 95 11.04 -5.92 -3.26
N PRO A 96 10.17 -6.26 -4.24
CA PRO A 96 8.73 -6.04 -4.10
C PRO A 96 8.11 -6.92 -3.03
N PRO A 97 6.92 -6.54 -2.49
CA PRO A 97 6.19 -7.35 -1.52
C PRO A 97 5.84 -8.72 -2.09
N GLN A 98 6.19 -9.81 -1.39
CA GLN A 98 6.00 -11.18 -1.87
C GLN A 98 4.54 -11.64 -1.91
N ASP A 99 3.64 -10.89 -1.33
CA ASP A 99 2.20 -11.15 -1.31
C ASP A 99 1.42 -10.29 -2.33
N GLY A 100 2.11 -9.51 -3.16
CA GLY A 100 1.51 -8.62 -4.15
C GLY A 100 0.82 -7.39 -3.58
N SER A 101 0.98 -7.10 -2.29
CA SER A 101 0.43 -5.89 -1.66
C SER A 101 1.15 -4.61 -2.12
N ILE A 102 0.52 -3.47 -1.86
CA ILE A 102 1.09 -2.16 -2.19
C ILE A 102 2.30 -1.89 -1.27
N PRO A 103 3.47 -1.52 -1.82
CA PRO A 103 4.62 -1.13 -1.00
C PRO A 103 4.29 0.07 -0.10
N LYS A 104 4.64 0.00 1.18
CA LYS A 104 4.39 1.09 2.14
C LYS A 104 4.95 2.44 1.68
N VAL A 105 6.08 2.42 0.96
CA VAL A 105 6.68 3.64 0.43
C VAL A 105 5.75 4.34 -0.57
N VAL A 106 5.00 3.60 -1.38
CA VAL A 106 4.06 4.17 -2.36
C VAL A 106 2.97 4.95 -1.64
N SER A 107 2.22 4.31 -0.73
CA SER A 107 1.15 4.97 0.03
C SER A 107 1.69 6.12 0.88
N SER A 108 2.81 5.92 1.58
CA SER A 108 3.39 6.97 2.42
C SER A 108 3.85 8.20 1.63
N ILE A 109 4.42 8.02 0.45
CA ILE A 109 4.90 9.14 -0.39
C ILE A 109 3.72 9.87 -1.03
N THR A 110 2.70 9.15 -1.53
CA THR A 110 1.51 9.80 -2.10
C THR A 110 0.75 10.61 -1.06
N ASP A 111 0.53 10.07 0.14
CA ASP A 111 -0.09 10.77 1.25
C ASP A 111 0.71 12.01 1.67
N TYR A 112 2.04 11.85 1.74
CA TYR A 112 2.93 12.93 2.15
C TYR A 112 2.99 14.05 1.12
N CYS A 113 3.11 13.73 -0.16
CA CYS A 113 3.07 14.72 -1.25
C CYS A 113 1.72 15.45 -1.29
N ASN A 114 0.61 14.71 -1.10
CA ASN A 114 -0.72 15.33 -1.03
C ASN A 114 -0.81 16.31 0.14
N LYS A 115 -0.25 15.97 1.31
CA LYS A 115 -0.20 16.86 2.48
C LYS A 115 0.64 18.11 2.21
N LEU A 116 1.79 17.99 1.54
CA LEU A 116 2.64 19.13 1.17
C LEU A 116 1.97 20.06 0.15
N LEU A 117 1.08 19.54 -0.69
CA LEU A 117 0.30 20.31 -1.65
C LEU A 117 -0.97 20.94 -1.05
N GLY A 118 -1.33 20.57 0.17
CA GLY A 118 -2.47 21.13 0.88
C GLY A 118 -2.31 22.61 1.19
N ASP A 119 -3.44 23.29 1.43
CA ASP A 119 -3.50 24.74 1.61
C ASP A 119 -2.67 25.23 2.81
N ASP A 120 -2.45 24.38 3.82
CA ASP A 120 -1.64 24.69 4.99
C ASP A 120 -0.13 24.79 4.68
N TYR A 121 0.38 23.87 3.87
CA TYR A 121 1.84 23.71 3.66
C TYR A 121 2.34 24.24 2.32
N ARG A 122 1.52 24.18 1.27
CA ARG A 122 1.92 24.59 -0.09
C ARG A 122 2.48 26.01 -0.16
N PRO A 123 1.83 27.05 0.40
CA PRO A 123 2.35 28.41 0.34
C PRO A 123 3.67 28.55 1.10
N ILE A 124 3.76 27.93 2.27
CA ILE A 124 4.92 28.00 3.16
C ILE A 124 6.12 27.31 2.53
N LEU A 125 5.95 26.07 2.04
CA LEU A 125 7.01 25.31 1.39
C LEU A 125 7.47 26.02 0.11
N THR A 126 6.57 26.54 -0.70
CA THR A 126 6.93 27.33 -1.89
C THR A 126 7.81 28.52 -1.51
N GLN A 127 7.44 29.27 -0.49
CA GLN A 127 8.23 30.41 0.00
C GLN A 127 9.61 29.97 0.47
N VAL A 128 9.70 28.91 1.25
CA VAL A 128 10.98 28.33 1.72
C VAL A 128 11.89 27.95 0.56
N LEU A 129 11.36 27.23 -0.44
CA LEU A 129 12.14 26.80 -1.61
C LEU A 129 12.61 27.98 -2.46
N VAL A 130 11.78 28.99 -2.66
CA VAL A 130 12.14 30.23 -3.38
C VAL A 130 13.27 30.97 -2.66
N ILE A 131 13.15 31.16 -1.34
CA ILE A 131 14.19 31.83 -0.56
C ILE A 131 15.51 31.04 -0.62
N HIS A 132 15.44 29.72 -0.41
CA HIS A 132 16.64 28.85 -0.47
C HIS A 132 17.30 28.87 -1.86
N GLN A 133 16.52 28.90 -2.95
CA GLN A 133 17.08 29.03 -4.31
C GLN A 133 17.75 30.39 -4.51
N SER A 134 17.16 31.48 -4.02
CA SER A 134 17.74 32.81 -4.17
C SER A 134 19.13 32.90 -3.52
N TRP A 135 19.36 32.22 -2.41
CA TRP A 135 20.70 32.16 -1.76
C TRP A 135 21.74 31.41 -2.59
N LYS A 136 21.30 30.46 -3.43
CA LYS A 136 22.18 29.69 -4.31
C LYS A 136 22.33 30.32 -5.70
N HIS A 137 21.89 31.56 -5.89
CA HIS A 137 21.90 32.30 -7.16
C HIS A 137 21.28 31.51 -8.34
N LYS A 138 20.33 30.62 -8.04
CA LYS A 138 19.59 29.89 -9.08
C LYS A 138 18.46 30.78 -9.62
N LYS A 139 18.19 30.64 -10.93
CA LYS A 139 17.06 31.32 -11.56
C LYS A 139 15.76 30.95 -10.87
N PHE A 140 14.91 31.93 -10.65
CA PHE A 140 13.57 31.74 -10.11
C PHE A 140 12.77 30.78 -11.01
N GLN A 141 12.17 29.75 -10.39
CA GLN A 141 11.27 28.80 -11.06
C GLN A 141 9.90 28.92 -10.41
N GLU A 142 8.95 29.50 -11.16
CA GLU A 142 7.60 29.78 -10.68
C GLU A 142 6.87 28.52 -10.18
N MET A 143 7.14 27.37 -10.79
CA MET A 143 6.46 26.10 -10.50
C MET A 143 7.36 25.07 -9.81
N ILE A 144 8.33 25.52 -9.00
CA ILE A 144 9.35 24.63 -8.42
C ILE A 144 8.74 23.46 -7.62
N LEU A 145 7.79 23.73 -6.73
CA LEU A 145 7.17 22.69 -5.92
C LEU A 145 6.40 21.69 -6.77
N VAL A 146 5.62 22.17 -7.73
CA VAL A 146 4.84 21.34 -8.66
C VAL A 146 5.74 20.43 -9.47
N ASN A 147 6.81 20.99 -10.04
CA ASN A 147 7.76 20.24 -10.86
C ASN A 147 8.47 19.15 -10.06
N GLU A 148 8.88 19.46 -8.83
CA GLU A 148 9.59 18.49 -7.99
C GLU A 148 8.65 17.39 -7.46
N VAL A 149 7.44 17.71 -7.06
CA VAL A 149 6.45 16.70 -6.67
C VAL A 149 6.12 15.80 -7.87
N SER A 150 5.94 16.37 -9.07
CA SER A 150 5.74 15.56 -10.29
C SER A 150 6.91 14.62 -10.57
N LYS A 151 8.16 15.05 -10.34
CA LYS A 151 9.34 14.16 -10.45
C LYS A 151 9.31 13.02 -9.43
N ILE A 152 8.93 13.31 -8.19
CA ILE A 152 8.81 12.30 -7.13
C ILE A 152 7.79 11.22 -7.55
N ILE A 153 6.61 11.63 -8.04
CA ILE A 153 5.57 10.68 -8.47
C ILE A 153 6.01 9.88 -9.71
N LYS A 154 6.66 10.49 -10.68
CA LYS A 154 7.26 9.75 -11.81
C LYS A 154 8.31 8.74 -11.38
N ALA A 155 9.08 9.03 -10.33
CA ALA A 155 10.02 8.07 -9.76
C ALA A 155 9.28 6.90 -9.08
N VAL A 156 8.12 7.15 -8.45
CA VAL A 156 7.24 6.08 -7.94
C VAL A 156 6.77 5.18 -9.10
N ASP A 157 6.29 5.74 -10.21
CA ASP A 157 5.85 4.98 -11.38
C ASP A 157 6.98 4.08 -11.94
N LEU A 158 8.21 4.63 -12.05
CA LEU A 158 9.38 3.86 -12.46
C LEU A 158 9.74 2.73 -11.47
N ASN A 159 9.51 2.95 -10.18
CA ASN A 159 9.71 1.91 -9.18
C ASN A 159 8.67 0.78 -9.35
N LEU A 160 7.40 1.11 -9.61
CA LEU A 160 6.37 0.11 -9.88
C LEU A 160 6.74 -0.76 -11.08
N ASP A 161 7.17 -0.17 -12.19
CA ASP A 161 7.61 -0.90 -13.37
C ASP A 161 8.79 -1.83 -13.08
N THR A 162 9.75 -1.37 -12.27
CA THR A 162 10.93 -2.17 -11.89
C THR A 162 10.52 -3.35 -11.01
N TRP A 163 9.67 -3.11 -10.01
CA TRP A 163 9.20 -4.15 -9.10
C TRP A 163 8.32 -5.19 -9.81
N MET A 164 7.47 -4.77 -10.75
CA MET A 164 6.70 -5.70 -11.58
C MET A 164 7.61 -6.68 -12.33
N LYS A 165 8.70 -6.18 -12.92
CA LYS A 165 9.68 -7.01 -13.66
C LYS A 165 10.50 -7.91 -12.74
N ALA A 166 10.60 -7.59 -11.45
CA ALA A 166 11.35 -8.38 -10.47
C ALA A 166 10.60 -9.64 -9.98
N TYR A 167 9.27 -9.74 -10.22
CA TYR A 167 8.54 -10.95 -9.90
C TYR A 167 8.87 -12.09 -10.88
N GLY A 168 9.24 -13.26 -10.36
CA GLY A 168 9.38 -14.49 -11.15
C GLY A 168 8.04 -15.12 -11.57
N ASP A 169 6.94 -14.68 -10.95
CA ASP A 169 5.58 -15.16 -11.20
C ASP A 169 4.76 -14.05 -11.89
N THR A 170 4.41 -14.30 -13.15
CA THR A 170 3.66 -13.35 -13.97
C THR A 170 2.28 -13.03 -13.40
N THR A 171 1.59 -14.00 -12.79
CA THR A 171 0.26 -13.77 -12.20
C THR A 171 0.35 -12.91 -10.93
N LEU A 172 1.38 -13.12 -10.11
CA LEU A 172 1.64 -12.27 -8.94
C LEU A 172 2.05 -10.85 -9.35
N SER A 173 2.87 -10.72 -10.40
CA SER A 173 3.22 -9.42 -10.99
C SER A 173 1.97 -8.64 -11.44
N CYS A 174 1.04 -9.31 -12.12
CA CYS A 174 -0.22 -8.69 -12.54
C CYS A 174 -1.11 -8.28 -11.35
N LEU A 175 -1.19 -9.10 -10.30
CA LEU A 175 -1.94 -8.77 -9.08
C LEU A 175 -1.33 -7.56 -8.37
N PHE A 176 0.00 -7.52 -8.26
CA PHE A 176 0.73 -6.37 -7.72
C PHE A 176 0.45 -5.09 -8.51
N ALA A 177 0.55 -5.16 -9.84
CA ALA A 177 0.27 -4.03 -10.71
C ALA A 177 -1.17 -3.53 -10.57
N MET A 178 -2.14 -4.44 -10.59
CA MET A 178 -3.56 -4.15 -10.36
C MET A 178 -3.76 -3.39 -9.04
N ASN A 179 -3.15 -3.86 -7.95
CA ASN A 179 -3.23 -3.22 -6.64
C ASN A 179 -2.64 -1.80 -6.63
N CYS A 180 -1.43 -1.64 -7.19
CA CYS A 180 -0.73 -0.35 -7.19
C CYS A 180 -1.44 0.68 -8.07
N HIS A 181 -1.82 0.32 -9.29
CA HIS A 181 -2.52 1.24 -10.19
C HIS A 181 -3.91 1.62 -9.66
N TRP A 182 -4.62 0.69 -9.01
CA TRP A 182 -5.89 0.99 -8.35
C TRP A 182 -5.73 1.98 -7.19
N HIS A 183 -4.69 1.82 -6.38
CA HIS A 183 -4.35 2.76 -5.31
C HIS A 183 -4.08 4.16 -5.87
N LEU A 184 -3.21 4.28 -6.88
CA LEU A 184 -2.89 5.56 -7.49
C LEU A 184 -4.13 6.24 -8.11
N TYR A 185 -5.01 5.49 -8.73
CA TYR A 185 -6.26 6.02 -9.27
C TYR A 185 -7.25 6.42 -8.18
N LYS A 186 -7.63 5.46 -7.31
CA LYS A 186 -8.74 5.62 -6.36
C LYS A 186 -8.41 6.61 -5.26
N ASP A 187 -7.22 6.47 -4.66
CA ASP A 187 -6.85 7.24 -3.48
C ASP A 187 -6.38 8.67 -3.82
N LEU A 188 -5.94 8.90 -5.07
CA LEU A 188 -5.53 10.23 -5.50
C LEU A 188 -6.62 11.02 -6.25
N LYS A 189 -7.67 10.36 -6.71
CA LYS A 189 -8.80 11.03 -7.36
C LYS A 189 -9.47 12.01 -6.40
N GLY A 190 -9.58 13.28 -6.83
CA GLY A 190 -10.16 14.37 -6.03
C GLY A 190 -9.23 14.93 -4.95
N THR A 191 -7.95 14.56 -4.94
CA THR A 191 -6.94 15.12 -4.05
C THR A 191 -6.08 16.17 -4.76
N LYS A 192 -5.36 17.01 -3.98
CA LYS A 192 -4.44 18.01 -4.54
C LYS A 192 -3.33 17.40 -5.40
N LEU A 193 -2.86 16.22 -5.02
CA LEU A 193 -1.87 15.49 -5.82
C LEU A 193 -2.48 14.96 -7.13
N GLY A 194 -3.70 14.41 -7.07
CA GLY A 194 -4.42 13.98 -8.28
C GLY A 194 -4.72 15.13 -9.23
N GLU A 195 -5.15 16.31 -8.71
CA GLU A 195 -5.33 17.53 -9.50
C GLU A 195 -4.02 17.96 -10.18
N LEU A 196 -2.89 17.88 -9.48
CA LEU A 196 -1.57 18.24 -10.01
C LEU A 196 -1.14 17.28 -11.12
N MET A 197 -1.33 15.98 -10.96
CA MET A 197 -0.95 14.98 -11.97
C MET A 197 -1.88 14.98 -13.18
N GLY A 198 -3.13 15.38 -12.98
CA GLY A 198 -4.13 15.57 -14.03
C GLY A 198 -4.95 14.33 -14.36
N ASP A 199 -6.13 14.56 -14.96
CA ASP A 199 -7.11 13.52 -15.28
C ASP A 199 -6.57 12.47 -16.26
N SER A 200 -5.68 12.84 -17.19
CA SER A 200 -5.09 11.90 -18.15
C SER A 200 -4.26 10.85 -17.44
N TRP A 201 -3.42 11.25 -16.47
CA TRP A 201 -2.60 10.36 -15.67
C TRP A 201 -3.47 9.43 -14.80
N LEU A 202 -4.51 9.97 -14.15
CA LEU A 202 -5.46 9.17 -13.38
C LEU A 202 -6.16 8.12 -14.24
N LYS A 203 -6.65 8.49 -15.43
CA LYS A 203 -7.28 7.55 -16.38
C LYS A 203 -6.32 6.48 -16.88
N GLU A 204 -5.07 6.81 -17.09
CA GLU A 204 -4.04 5.83 -17.46
C GLU A 204 -3.88 4.76 -16.39
N HIS A 205 -3.82 5.14 -15.10
CA HIS A 205 -3.78 4.18 -14.00
C HIS A 205 -5.06 3.33 -13.88
N GLU A 206 -6.24 3.90 -14.13
CA GLU A 206 -7.49 3.14 -14.23
C GLU A 206 -7.44 2.09 -15.34
N GLN A 207 -6.93 2.46 -16.51
CA GLN A 207 -6.76 1.54 -17.65
C GLN A 207 -5.74 0.44 -17.37
N TYR A 208 -4.61 0.77 -16.77
CA TYR A 208 -3.61 -0.23 -16.37
C TYR A 208 -4.20 -1.21 -15.35
N LYS A 209 -4.96 -0.74 -14.37
CA LYS A 209 -5.64 -1.62 -13.41
C LYS A 209 -6.58 -2.59 -14.13
N GLU A 210 -7.40 -2.15 -15.08
CA GLU A 210 -8.29 -3.04 -15.85
C GLU A 210 -7.50 -4.04 -16.69
N TYR A 211 -6.45 -3.60 -17.35
CA TYR A 211 -5.57 -4.43 -18.16
C TYR A 211 -4.93 -5.56 -17.33
N TYR A 212 -4.34 -5.22 -16.18
CA TYR A 212 -3.68 -6.21 -15.33
C TYR A 212 -4.67 -7.13 -14.61
N SER A 213 -5.87 -6.63 -14.27
CA SER A 213 -6.97 -7.46 -13.76
C SER A 213 -7.38 -8.54 -14.77
N ALA A 214 -7.53 -8.15 -16.04
CA ALA A 214 -7.91 -9.08 -17.10
C ALA A 214 -6.83 -10.14 -17.36
N ILE A 215 -5.54 -9.76 -17.38
CA ILE A 215 -4.44 -10.71 -17.54
C ILE A 215 -4.37 -11.66 -16.35
N PHE A 216 -4.41 -11.12 -15.11
CA PHE A 216 -4.40 -11.91 -13.89
C PHE A 216 -5.48 -12.99 -13.93
N PHE A 217 -6.71 -12.61 -14.24
CA PHE A 217 -7.83 -13.51 -14.28
C PHE A 217 -7.69 -14.57 -15.41
N ARG A 218 -7.34 -14.15 -16.61
CA ARG A 218 -7.15 -15.03 -17.78
C ARG A 218 -6.05 -16.07 -17.55
N GLU A 219 -4.92 -15.64 -16.98
CA GLU A 219 -3.75 -16.51 -16.78
C GLU A 219 -3.88 -17.40 -15.53
N SER A 220 -4.89 -17.19 -14.70
CA SER A 220 -5.15 -17.98 -13.49
C SER A 220 -6.52 -18.67 -13.54
N TRP A 221 -7.50 -18.10 -12.88
CA TRP A 221 -8.79 -18.75 -12.56
C TRP A 221 -9.65 -19.09 -13.78
N ALA A 222 -9.56 -18.34 -14.87
CA ALA A 222 -10.28 -18.61 -16.11
C ALA A 222 -9.88 -19.94 -16.78
N LYS A 223 -8.75 -20.52 -16.40
CA LYS A 223 -8.26 -21.82 -16.94
C LYS A 223 -8.91 -23.03 -16.27
N LEU A 224 -9.44 -22.90 -15.06
CA LEU A 224 -9.98 -24.04 -14.30
C LEU A 224 -11.22 -24.71 -14.93
N PRO A 225 -12.21 -23.98 -15.48
CA PRO A 225 -13.38 -24.61 -16.09
C PRO A 225 -13.08 -25.58 -17.23
N VAL A 226 -11.95 -25.39 -17.92
CA VAL A 226 -11.55 -26.26 -19.05
C VAL A 226 -11.36 -27.71 -18.61
N HIS A 227 -10.92 -27.96 -17.36
CA HIS A 227 -10.73 -29.31 -16.84
C HIS A 227 -12.05 -30.07 -16.65
N LEU A 228 -13.19 -29.36 -16.61
CA LEU A 228 -14.54 -29.93 -16.52
C LEU A 228 -15.28 -29.96 -17.87
N SER A 229 -14.54 -30.06 -18.99
CA SER A 229 -15.09 -30.19 -20.33
C SER A 229 -16.06 -31.40 -20.40
N ARG A 230 -17.14 -31.28 -21.20
CA ARG A 230 -18.09 -32.36 -21.44
C ARG A 230 -17.79 -33.16 -22.71
N GLU A 231 -16.73 -32.82 -23.40
CA GLU A 231 -16.30 -33.50 -24.61
C GLU A 231 -16.09 -35.00 -24.37
N GLY A 232 -16.60 -35.84 -25.25
CA GLY A 232 -16.50 -37.30 -25.11
C GLY A 232 -17.44 -37.94 -24.09
N LEU A 233 -18.17 -37.16 -23.23
CA LEU A 233 -19.16 -37.71 -22.30
C LEU A 233 -20.57 -37.87 -22.91
N ILE A 234 -20.89 -37.11 -23.97
CA ILE A 234 -22.20 -37.10 -24.63
C ILE A 234 -22.30 -38.20 -25.70
N MET A 235 -21.18 -38.66 -26.25
CA MET A 235 -21.11 -39.60 -27.39
C MET A 235 -20.83 -41.06 -27.00
N PHE A 236 -20.86 -41.39 -25.71
CA PHE A 236 -20.56 -42.75 -25.28
C PHE A 236 -21.77 -43.69 -25.38
N SER A 237 -21.96 -44.29 -26.56
CA SER A 237 -22.69 -45.56 -26.70
C SER A 237 -21.95 -46.75 -26.10
N GLY A 238 -20.72 -46.55 -25.62
CA GLY A 238 -19.76 -47.62 -25.25
C GLY A 238 -19.69 -48.00 -23.78
N GLY A 239 -20.62 -47.61 -22.94
CA GLY A 239 -20.73 -48.17 -21.61
C GLY A 239 -20.45 -47.16 -20.46
N ARG A 240 -21.18 -47.36 -19.38
CA ARG A 240 -21.17 -46.57 -18.12
C ARG A 240 -19.78 -46.52 -17.44
N ALA A 241 -18.94 -47.57 -17.63
CA ALA A 241 -17.64 -47.70 -17.04
C ALA A 241 -16.63 -46.66 -17.62
N SER A 242 -16.56 -46.54 -18.96
CA SER A 242 -15.65 -45.58 -19.61
C SER A 242 -16.01 -44.12 -19.32
N ALA A 243 -17.33 -43.82 -19.26
CA ALA A 243 -17.78 -42.48 -18.86
C ALA A 243 -17.37 -42.14 -17.39
N ARG A 244 -17.51 -43.13 -16.49
CA ARG A 244 -17.11 -42.98 -15.09
C ARG A 244 -15.62 -42.69 -14.96
N ASP A 245 -14.77 -43.42 -15.65
CA ASP A 245 -13.31 -43.26 -15.59
C ASP A 245 -12.88 -41.89 -16.15
N LEU A 246 -13.54 -41.41 -17.21
CA LEU A 246 -13.30 -40.08 -17.75
C LEU A 246 -13.75 -38.98 -16.77
N VAL A 247 -14.89 -39.14 -16.13
CA VAL A 247 -15.38 -38.20 -15.08
C VAL A 247 -14.38 -38.16 -13.90
N LYS A 248 -13.93 -39.33 -13.42
CA LYS A 248 -12.93 -39.40 -12.35
C LYS A 248 -11.64 -38.68 -12.73
N LYS A 249 -11.12 -38.92 -13.93
CA LYS A 249 -9.91 -38.26 -14.43
C LYS A 249 -10.08 -36.72 -14.44
N ARG A 250 -11.20 -36.22 -14.95
CA ARG A 250 -11.46 -34.77 -15.02
C ARG A 250 -11.61 -34.11 -13.65
N LEU A 251 -12.37 -34.73 -12.76
CA LEU A 251 -12.51 -34.24 -11.39
C LEU A 251 -11.17 -34.24 -10.66
N LYS A 252 -10.35 -35.29 -10.85
CA LYS A 252 -9.00 -35.34 -10.27
C LYS A 252 -8.14 -34.19 -10.80
N THR A 253 -8.10 -33.97 -12.12
CA THR A 253 -7.33 -32.89 -12.73
C THR A 253 -7.81 -31.51 -12.27
N PHE A 254 -9.12 -31.32 -12.19
CA PHE A 254 -9.69 -30.07 -11.64
C PHE A 254 -9.29 -29.84 -10.19
N ASN A 255 -9.40 -30.85 -9.33
CA ASN A 255 -9.04 -30.74 -7.92
C ASN A 255 -7.55 -30.42 -7.74
N GLU A 256 -6.68 -31.08 -8.49
CA GLU A 256 -5.24 -30.85 -8.45
C GLU A 256 -4.91 -29.41 -8.91
N ALA A 257 -5.48 -28.95 -10.02
CA ALA A 257 -5.27 -27.60 -10.52
C ALA A 257 -5.84 -26.52 -9.56
N PHE A 258 -7.01 -26.79 -8.98
CA PHE A 258 -7.62 -25.91 -7.97
C PHE A 258 -6.74 -25.83 -6.71
N ASP A 259 -6.30 -26.97 -6.17
CA ASP A 259 -5.47 -27.05 -4.97
C ASP A 259 -4.16 -26.27 -5.16
N GLU A 260 -3.50 -26.47 -6.29
CA GLU A 260 -2.27 -25.78 -6.61
C GLU A 260 -2.48 -24.26 -6.67
N MET A 261 -3.51 -23.83 -7.41
CA MET A 261 -3.81 -22.40 -7.55
C MET A 261 -4.23 -21.77 -6.23
N TYR A 262 -5.09 -22.42 -5.46
CA TYR A 262 -5.53 -21.94 -4.15
C TYR A 262 -4.35 -21.86 -3.17
N ARG A 263 -3.53 -22.89 -3.08
CA ARG A 263 -2.31 -22.90 -2.24
C ARG A 263 -1.36 -21.77 -2.60
N LYS A 264 -1.17 -21.53 -3.90
CA LYS A 264 -0.30 -20.46 -4.41
C LYS A 264 -0.84 -19.07 -4.07
N GLN A 265 -2.13 -18.85 -4.28
CA GLN A 265 -2.73 -17.52 -4.21
C GLN A 265 -3.40 -17.21 -2.87
N SER A 266 -3.61 -18.19 -2.00
CA SER A 266 -4.16 -17.96 -0.65
C SER A 266 -3.30 -17.05 0.23
N GLY A 267 -2.00 -16.93 -0.08
CA GLY A 267 -1.05 -16.03 0.57
C GLY A 267 -1.06 -14.60 0.03
N TRP A 268 -1.62 -14.38 -1.15
CA TRP A 268 -1.62 -13.08 -1.83
C TRP A 268 -2.67 -12.14 -1.23
N VAL A 269 -2.49 -10.83 -1.46
CA VAL A 269 -3.31 -9.81 -0.81
C VAL A 269 -3.82 -8.79 -1.83
N ILE A 270 -5.11 -8.51 -1.78
CA ILE A 270 -5.72 -7.33 -2.39
C ILE A 270 -6.19 -6.45 -1.24
N PRO A 271 -5.46 -5.37 -0.92
CA PRO A 271 -5.73 -4.56 0.28
C PRO A 271 -7.07 -3.84 0.23
N GLU A 272 -7.43 -3.35 -0.95
CA GLU A 272 -8.66 -2.59 -1.15
C GLU A 272 -9.86 -3.53 -1.23
N ARG A 273 -10.88 -3.24 -0.41
CA ARG A 273 -12.02 -4.13 -0.19
C ARG A 273 -12.87 -4.33 -1.44
N ASP A 274 -13.26 -3.24 -2.11
CA ASP A 274 -14.16 -3.32 -3.27
C ASP A 274 -13.49 -4.04 -4.45
N LEU A 275 -12.18 -3.80 -4.65
CA LEU A 275 -11.39 -4.51 -5.67
C LEU A 275 -11.29 -6.00 -5.35
N ARG A 276 -11.05 -6.35 -4.09
CA ARG A 276 -10.99 -7.73 -3.61
C ARG A 276 -12.32 -8.45 -3.83
N GLU A 277 -13.42 -7.86 -3.36
CA GLU A 277 -14.76 -8.44 -3.49
C GLU A 277 -15.15 -8.65 -4.96
N LYS A 278 -14.92 -7.66 -5.84
CA LYS A 278 -15.15 -7.78 -7.28
C LYS A 278 -14.31 -8.89 -7.92
N THR A 279 -13.04 -8.99 -7.54
CA THR A 279 -12.13 -10.03 -8.05
C THR A 279 -12.59 -11.41 -7.61
N CYS A 280 -12.91 -11.60 -6.34
CA CYS A 280 -13.43 -12.87 -5.82
C CYS A 280 -14.79 -13.25 -6.48
N GLN A 281 -15.69 -12.29 -6.63
CA GLN A 281 -16.98 -12.51 -7.29
C GLN A 281 -16.83 -12.95 -8.75
N LEU A 282 -15.91 -12.32 -9.50
CA LEU A 282 -15.63 -12.72 -10.89
C LEU A 282 -15.10 -14.15 -10.95
N ILE A 283 -14.23 -14.55 -10.04
CA ILE A 283 -13.73 -15.92 -9.94
C ILE A 283 -14.88 -16.90 -9.63
N VAL A 284 -15.70 -16.58 -8.64
CA VAL A 284 -16.88 -17.39 -8.27
C VAL A 284 -17.84 -17.56 -9.45
N GLN A 285 -18.19 -16.47 -10.13
CA GLN A 285 -19.08 -16.48 -11.29
C GLN A 285 -18.56 -17.31 -12.46
N THR A 286 -17.24 -17.46 -12.58
CA THR A 286 -16.63 -18.24 -13.66
C THR A 286 -16.49 -19.72 -13.30
N VAL A 287 -16.04 -20.02 -12.10
CA VAL A 287 -15.69 -21.39 -11.70
C VAL A 287 -16.93 -22.16 -11.18
N LEU A 288 -17.71 -21.53 -10.30
CA LEU A 288 -18.75 -22.22 -9.53
C LEU A 288 -19.91 -22.77 -10.39
N PRO A 289 -20.46 -22.05 -11.39
CA PRO A 289 -21.54 -22.56 -12.22
C PRO A 289 -21.12 -23.80 -13.02
N VAL A 290 -19.89 -23.82 -13.54
CA VAL A 290 -19.38 -24.95 -14.30
C VAL A 290 -19.17 -26.17 -13.39
N TYR A 291 -18.57 -25.96 -12.21
CA TYR A 291 -18.40 -27.02 -11.21
C TYR A 291 -19.75 -27.57 -10.74
N ARG A 292 -20.70 -26.70 -10.37
CA ARG A 292 -22.05 -27.09 -9.94
C ARG A 292 -22.77 -27.93 -11.01
N SER A 293 -22.81 -27.43 -12.24
CA SER A 293 -23.46 -28.14 -13.35
C SER A 293 -22.78 -29.48 -13.67
N TYR A 294 -21.45 -29.53 -13.58
CA TYR A 294 -20.70 -30.77 -13.77
C TYR A 294 -21.02 -31.80 -12.69
N MET A 295 -21.02 -31.39 -11.41
CA MET A 295 -21.34 -32.26 -10.28
C MET A 295 -22.81 -32.72 -10.28
N GLN A 296 -23.78 -31.87 -10.66
CA GLN A 296 -25.18 -32.25 -10.79
C GLN A 296 -25.36 -33.32 -11.85
N THR A 297 -24.65 -33.22 -12.98
CA THR A 297 -24.83 -34.14 -14.10
C THR A 297 -24.05 -35.44 -13.91
N TYR A 298 -22.82 -35.36 -13.44
CA TYR A 298 -21.88 -36.48 -13.43
C TYR A 298 -21.46 -36.95 -12.03
N GLY A 299 -21.76 -36.22 -10.96
CA GLY A 299 -21.46 -36.59 -9.57
C GLY A 299 -22.01 -37.98 -9.21
N PRO A 300 -23.27 -38.32 -9.53
CA PRO A 300 -23.83 -39.64 -9.24
C PRO A 300 -23.06 -40.82 -9.82
N LEU A 301 -22.26 -40.61 -10.89
CA LEU A 301 -21.41 -41.65 -11.46
C LEU A 301 -20.20 -42.02 -10.60
N VAL A 302 -19.77 -41.09 -9.76
CA VAL A 302 -18.59 -41.26 -8.90
C VAL A 302 -18.94 -41.46 -7.42
N GLU A 303 -20.12 -41.04 -6.98
CA GLU A 303 -20.59 -41.18 -5.60
C GLU A 303 -20.79 -42.64 -5.15
N GLN A 304 -21.01 -43.53 -6.08
CA GLN A 304 -21.20 -44.96 -5.80
C GLN A 304 -19.90 -45.72 -5.51
N ASP A 305 -18.74 -45.07 -5.63
CA ASP A 305 -17.44 -45.69 -5.37
C ASP A 305 -16.99 -45.51 -3.92
N ALA A 306 -16.35 -46.53 -3.35
CA ALA A 306 -15.74 -46.46 -2.02
C ALA A 306 -14.67 -45.33 -1.89
N SER A 307 -14.15 -44.82 -3.01
CA SER A 307 -13.20 -43.71 -3.10
C SER A 307 -13.83 -42.39 -3.59
N SER A 308 -15.14 -42.23 -3.49
CA SER A 308 -15.89 -41.05 -3.98
C SER A 308 -15.35 -39.73 -3.44
N SER A 309 -14.93 -39.68 -2.16
CA SER A 309 -14.37 -38.50 -1.52
C SER A 309 -13.07 -37.98 -2.17
N LYS A 310 -12.34 -38.83 -2.89
CA LYS A 310 -11.15 -38.44 -3.64
C LYS A 310 -11.47 -37.63 -4.90
N TYR A 311 -12.63 -37.83 -5.50
CA TYR A 311 -13.05 -37.21 -6.73
C TYR A 311 -14.06 -36.06 -6.47
N ALA A 312 -15.09 -36.30 -5.68
CA ALA A 312 -16.01 -35.28 -5.19
C ALA A 312 -15.43 -34.60 -3.93
N LYS A 313 -14.25 -34.02 -4.07
CA LYS A 313 -13.48 -33.46 -2.95
C LYS A 313 -14.14 -32.25 -2.31
N TYR A 314 -14.81 -31.42 -3.10
CA TYR A 314 -15.39 -30.17 -2.65
C TYR A 314 -16.92 -30.20 -2.79
N THR A 315 -17.63 -29.70 -1.79
CA THR A 315 -19.00 -29.28 -1.96
C THR A 315 -19.04 -27.93 -2.71
N VAL A 316 -20.13 -27.66 -3.42
CA VAL A 316 -20.33 -26.37 -4.12
C VAL A 316 -20.21 -25.20 -3.16
N GLN A 317 -20.79 -25.31 -1.97
CA GLN A 317 -20.72 -24.28 -0.92
C GLN A 317 -19.30 -24.14 -0.34
N GLY A 318 -18.60 -25.26 -0.10
CA GLY A 318 -17.23 -25.23 0.37
C GLY A 318 -16.28 -24.56 -0.63
N LEU A 319 -16.42 -24.86 -1.92
CA LEU A 319 -15.66 -24.24 -2.99
C LEU A 319 -15.92 -22.74 -3.07
N GLU A 320 -17.19 -22.31 -2.97
CA GLU A 320 -17.58 -20.89 -2.95
C GLU A 320 -16.95 -20.15 -1.79
N GLN A 321 -17.01 -20.69 -0.57
CA GLN A 321 -16.41 -20.10 0.62
C GLN A 321 -14.89 -19.96 0.48
N MET A 322 -14.22 -20.98 -0.06
CA MET A 322 -12.79 -20.93 -0.33
C MET A 322 -12.45 -19.79 -1.29
N LEU A 323 -13.20 -19.65 -2.39
CA LEU A 323 -12.98 -18.61 -3.40
C LEU A 323 -13.23 -17.20 -2.84
N LEU A 324 -14.27 -17.02 -2.04
CA LEU A 324 -14.60 -15.74 -1.39
C LEU A 324 -13.60 -15.36 -0.29
N SER A 325 -12.85 -16.32 0.26
CA SER A 325 -11.81 -16.08 1.27
C SER A 325 -10.44 -15.73 0.70
N LEU A 326 -10.29 -15.67 -0.63
CA LEU A 326 -9.03 -15.32 -1.27
C LEU A 326 -8.63 -13.85 -1.02
N PHE A 327 -7.34 -13.60 -1.08
CA PHE A 327 -6.71 -12.27 -1.08
C PHE A 327 -6.95 -11.43 0.18
N LEU A 328 -7.38 -12.05 1.29
CA LEU A 328 -7.61 -11.34 2.55
C LEU A 328 -6.30 -10.84 3.18
N PRO A 329 -6.24 -9.61 3.68
CA PRO A 329 -5.13 -9.13 4.49
C PRO A 329 -4.90 -10.01 5.73
N ARG A 330 -3.64 -10.17 6.15
CA ARG A 330 -3.30 -11.05 7.29
C ARG A 330 -4.11 -10.78 8.55
N ARG A 331 -4.45 -9.52 8.83
CA ARG A 331 -5.25 -9.14 10.01
C ARG A 331 -6.70 -9.64 9.95
N GLU A 332 -7.29 -9.72 8.77
CA GLU A 332 -8.67 -10.18 8.58
C GLU A 332 -8.77 -11.72 8.57
N ARG A 333 -7.70 -12.44 8.21
CA ARG A 333 -7.67 -13.91 8.22
C ARG A 333 -7.88 -14.52 9.61
N TYR A 334 -7.40 -13.86 10.66
CA TYR A 334 -7.55 -14.35 12.06
C TYR A 334 -8.90 -14.03 12.68
N GLY A 335 -9.68 -13.10 12.13
CA GLY A 335 -11.03 -12.74 12.59
C GLY A 335 -12.13 -13.66 12.08
N SER A 336 -11.95 -14.29 10.92
CA SER A 336 -12.97 -15.10 10.24
C SER A 336 -13.11 -16.55 10.78
N PHE A 337 -12.20 -17.02 11.64
CA PHE A 337 -12.21 -18.40 12.18
C PHE A 337 -12.92 -18.55 13.54
N LYS A 338 -13.67 -17.56 14.02
CA LYS A 338 -14.50 -17.68 15.22
C LYS A 338 -15.91 -18.26 14.95
N GLY A 339 -15.96 -19.36 14.22
CA GLY A 339 -17.18 -20.10 13.97
C GLY A 339 -16.93 -21.58 13.83
N ARG A 340 -16.36 -22.24 14.85
CA ARG A 340 -16.38 -23.69 14.94
C ARG A 340 -17.60 -24.12 15.77
N PRO A 341 -18.50 -24.96 15.26
CA PRO A 341 -19.54 -25.56 16.10
C PRO A 341 -18.88 -26.54 17.06
N THR A 342 -19.13 -26.31 18.33
CA THR A 342 -18.84 -27.26 19.41
C THR A 342 -19.69 -28.51 19.25
N GLY A 343 -19.04 -29.66 19.16
CA GLY A 343 -19.71 -30.97 19.16
C GLY A 343 -18.77 -32.07 19.64
N SER A 344 -18.99 -32.41 20.87
CA SER A 344 -18.73 -33.64 21.65
C SER A 344 -17.47 -33.69 22.51
N LYS A 345 -17.81 -33.78 23.79
CA LYS A 345 -16.97 -34.15 24.95
C LYS A 345 -16.30 -35.53 24.70
N ILE A 346 -15.04 -35.65 25.01
CA ILE A 346 -14.52 -36.80 25.77
C ILE A 346 -13.51 -36.26 26.77
N ASP A 347 -13.85 -36.55 28.00
CA ASP A 347 -13.13 -36.39 29.26
C ASP A 347 -11.87 -37.25 29.24
N ASN A 348 -10.74 -36.72 29.71
CA ASN A 348 -9.85 -37.43 30.62
C ASN A 348 -8.73 -36.48 31.07
N GLY A 349 -8.74 -36.23 32.36
CA GLY A 349 -7.78 -35.42 33.07
C GLY A 349 -6.39 -36.02 33.13
N VAL A 350 -5.41 -35.16 33.25
CA VAL A 350 -4.27 -35.27 34.18
C VAL A 350 -3.76 -33.86 34.46
N ASP A 351 -3.82 -33.56 35.74
CA ASP A 351 -3.26 -32.43 36.49
C ASP A 351 -1.72 -32.52 36.49
N LEU A 352 -1.01 -31.43 36.28
CA LEU A 352 0.29 -31.20 36.90
C LEU A 352 0.68 -29.71 36.89
N ARG A 353 0.73 -29.20 38.10
CA ARG A 353 1.19 -27.89 38.57
C ARG A 353 2.69 -27.68 38.42
N ARG A 354 3.06 -26.39 38.52
CA ARG A 354 4.33 -25.77 38.95
C ARG A 354 5.35 -25.54 37.82
N THR A 355 6.03 -24.40 37.74
CA THR A 355 6.52 -23.46 38.78
C THR A 355 6.91 -22.12 38.12
N ALA A 356 6.78 -21.08 38.91
CA ALA A 356 7.29 -19.72 38.70
C ALA A 356 8.82 -19.64 38.90
N SER A 357 9.44 -18.63 38.31
CA SER A 357 10.50 -17.76 38.88
C SER A 357 11.11 -16.97 37.70
N ALA A 358 11.05 -15.66 37.59
CA ALA A 358 11.68 -14.58 38.33
C ALA A 358 13.16 -14.34 37.94
N VAL A 359 13.49 -13.04 37.78
CA VAL A 359 14.81 -12.35 37.76
C VAL A 359 15.45 -12.27 36.38
N ALA A 360 15.71 -11.13 35.80
CA ALA A 360 16.14 -9.78 36.18
C ALA A 360 15.84 -8.81 35.01
#